data_d54b79eb541e850ffe0720bed371cda7
#
_entry.id   d54b79eb541e850ffe0720bed371cda7
#
_cell.length_a   1.000
_cell.length_b   1.000
_cell.length_c   1.000
_cell.angle_alpha   90.00
_cell.angle_beta   90.00
_cell.angle_gamma   90.00
#
_symmetry.space_group_name_H-M   'P 1'
#
loop_
_entity.id
_entity.type
_entity.pdbx_description
1 polymer ?
#
loop_
_entity_poly.entity_id
_entity_poly.type
_entity_poly.pdbx_seq_one_letter_code
_entity_poly.pdbx_strand_id
1 'polypeptide(L)'
;CIRDSMEIGTRFSGGDINFTVTERIAPGQYSLTAETAGTVGNEYVGTLFPIDYVPELAAARLADILIPGEDEESDDALRARYFESLKSQAFGGNIADYKNKVELLPGVGAVKVFPVWNGGGTVKIVLVDSEWGVPSSELVKQVQEAIDPVNTQGTGVGLAPIGHVVTVAGVTGSKIDVSFNLTFEGGASWTSTQDAVKAAIQSYFDSLARTWADTENLIVRVSQIETKVLNVDGVIDITGTKINQGTANISLGGEAIPVLGAVTNGN
;
A
#
# COMPACT_ATOMS: atom_id res chain seq x y z
N CYS A 1 38.22 -0.93 15.62
CA CYS A 1 37.40 -0.44 14.50
C CYS A 1 36.35 -1.50 14.23
N ILE A 2 35.16 -1.26 14.68
CA ILE A 2 34.02 -2.10 14.33
C ILE A 2 33.69 -1.78 12.85
N ARG A 3 33.98 -2.70 11.95
CA ARG A 3 33.52 -2.58 10.57
C ARG A 3 32.00 -2.88 10.53
N ASP A 4 31.21 -1.89 10.80
CA ASP A 4 29.75 -1.89 10.70
C ASP A 4 29.30 -1.49 9.28
N SER A 5 30.00 -1.99 8.25
CA SER A 5 29.74 -1.64 6.86
C SER A 5 29.73 -2.90 6.00
N MET A 6 28.53 -3.30 5.59
CA MET A 6 28.32 -4.25 4.52
C MET A 6 28.59 -3.58 3.17
N GLU A 7 29.18 -4.28 2.23
CA GLU A 7 29.47 -3.74 0.90
C GLU A 7 28.17 -3.70 0.04
N ILE A 8 28.03 -2.61 -0.72
CA ILE A 8 26.98 -2.52 -1.74
C ILE A 8 27.23 -3.62 -2.76
N GLY A 9 26.17 -4.32 -3.19
CA GLY A 9 26.26 -5.48 -4.06
C GLY A 9 26.32 -6.82 -3.31
N THR A 10 26.42 -6.82 -1.98
CA THR A 10 26.30 -8.07 -1.19
C THR A 10 24.94 -8.69 -1.40
N ARG A 11 24.93 -10.03 -1.58
CA ARG A 11 23.70 -10.77 -1.93
C ARG A 11 23.20 -11.61 -0.77
N PHE A 12 21.89 -11.64 -0.62
CA PHE A 12 21.18 -12.43 0.38
C PHE A 12 20.10 -13.27 -0.27
N SER A 13 19.79 -14.41 0.33
CA SER A 13 18.63 -15.24 0.00
C SER A 13 17.62 -15.17 1.14
N GLY A 14 16.35 -15.04 0.82
CA GLY A 14 15.23 -15.07 1.76
C GLY A 14 14.02 -15.72 1.08
N GLY A 15 13.51 -16.82 1.65
CA GLY A 15 12.56 -17.65 0.90
C GLY A 15 13.21 -18.20 -0.37
N ASP A 16 12.48 -18.12 -1.48
CA ASP A 16 12.97 -18.54 -2.81
C ASP A 16 13.50 -17.35 -3.64
N ILE A 17 13.82 -16.22 -3.01
CA ILE A 17 14.17 -14.96 -3.66
C ILE A 17 15.56 -14.51 -3.20
N ASN A 18 16.32 -13.94 -4.14
CA ASN A 18 17.58 -13.28 -3.86
C ASN A 18 17.41 -11.77 -3.83
N PHE A 19 18.17 -11.13 -2.96
CA PHE A 19 18.19 -9.69 -2.76
C PHE A 19 19.62 -9.17 -2.80
N THR A 20 19.82 -8.03 -3.44
CA THR A 20 21.12 -7.36 -3.52
C THR A 20 21.08 -6.06 -2.73
N VAL A 21 22.08 -5.82 -1.88
CA VAL A 21 22.26 -4.55 -1.14
C VAL A 21 22.55 -3.42 -2.12
N THR A 22 21.72 -2.38 -2.09
CA THR A 22 21.85 -1.23 -3.00
C THR A 22 22.31 0.04 -2.31
N GLU A 23 21.94 0.24 -1.04
CA GLU A 23 22.27 1.46 -0.31
C GLU A 23 22.41 1.20 1.20
N ARG A 24 23.24 1.99 1.88
CA ARG A 24 23.30 2.04 3.33
C ARG A 24 22.47 3.22 3.84
N ILE A 25 21.41 2.93 4.59
CA ILE A 25 20.53 3.95 5.17
C ILE A 25 21.10 4.48 6.50
N ALA A 26 21.52 3.57 7.38
CA ALA A 26 22.07 3.88 8.70
C ALA A 26 22.98 2.73 9.19
N PRO A 27 23.69 2.86 10.30
CA PRO A 27 24.43 1.76 10.89
C PRO A 27 23.54 0.53 11.10
N GLY A 28 23.90 -0.61 10.48
CA GLY A 28 23.12 -1.85 10.52
C GLY A 28 21.83 -1.85 9.71
N GLN A 29 21.53 -0.78 8.96
CA GLN A 29 20.34 -0.67 8.11
C GLN A 29 20.71 -0.42 6.66
N TYR A 30 20.19 -1.24 5.78
CA TYR A 30 20.50 -1.23 4.35
C TYR A 30 19.21 -1.37 3.51
N SER A 31 19.21 -0.73 2.36
CA SER A 31 18.21 -0.97 1.32
C SER A 31 18.65 -2.14 0.45
N LEU A 32 17.73 -3.02 0.12
CA LEU A 32 17.95 -4.16 -0.75
C LEU A 32 16.95 -4.10 -1.91
N THR A 33 17.38 -4.60 -3.07
CA THR A 33 16.49 -4.78 -4.22
C THR A 33 16.38 -6.28 -4.51
N ALA A 34 15.16 -6.77 -4.71
CA ALA A 34 14.91 -8.13 -5.17
C ALA A 34 15.51 -8.32 -6.56
N GLU A 35 16.22 -9.45 -6.80
CA GLU A 35 16.79 -9.78 -8.10
C GLU A 35 15.75 -10.30 -9.10
N THR A 36 14.61 -10.77 -8.59
CA THR A 36 13.47 -11.20 -9.39
C THR A 36 12.47 -10.04 -9.48
N ALA A 37 12.13 -9.63 -10.69
CA ALA A 37 11.10 -8.63 -10.94
C ALA A 37 9.71 -9.20 -10.66
N GLY A 38 8.75 -8.30 -10.38
CA GLY A 38 7.35 -8.67 -10.14
C GLY A 38 6.97 -8.65 -8.66
N THR A 39 5.76 -9.09 -8.40
CA THR A 39 5.15 -9.09 -7.04
C THR A 39 5.73 -10.16 -6.12
N VAL A 40 6.49 -11.12 -6.63
CA VAL A 40 7.08 -12.23 -5.85
C VAL A 40 7.92 -11.71 -4.67
N GLY A 41 8.64 -10.59 -4.86
CA GLY A 41 9.44 -9.96 -3.79
C GLY A 41 8.61 -9.43 -2.62
N ASN A 42 7.33 -9.18 -2.83
CA ASN A 42 6.43 -8.60 -1.82
C ASN A 42 5.93 -9.65 -0.81
N GLU A 43 6.08 -10.93 -1.13
CA GLU A 43 5.56 -12.02 -0.29
C GLU A 43 6.48 -12.41 0.87
N TYR A 44 7.73 -11.90 0.87
CA TYR A 44 8.71 -12.31 1.85
C TYR A 44 9.18 -11.16 2.75
N VAL A 45 8.96 -11.33 4.03
CA VAL A 45 9.55 -10.54 5.13
C VAL A 45 10.06 -11.51 6.18
N GLY A 46 11.35 -11.45 6.52
CA GLY A 46 11.91 -12.46 7.43
C GLY A 46 13.42 -12.51 7.45
N THR A 47 13.96 -13.65 7.91
CA THR A 47 15.39 -13.88 8.03
C THR A 47 16.05 -13.98 6.67
N LEU A 48 17.15 -13.27 6.48
CA LEU A 48 17.98 -13.33 5.27
C LEU A 48 19.25 -14.14 5.54
N PHE A 49 19.64 -14.94 4.55
CA PHE A 49 20.87 -15.72 4.56
C PHE A 49 21.84 -15.14 3.55
N PRO A 50 23.10 -14.82 3.92
CA PRO A 50 24.06 -14.32 2.96
C PRO A 50 24.41 -15.42 1.95
N ILE A 51 24.43 -15.08 0.65
CA ILE A 51 24.84 -15.99 -0.42
C ILE A 51 26.36 -16.12 -0.43
N ASP A 52 27.05 -14.99 -0.26
CA ASP A 52 28.50 -14.92 -0.11
C ASP A 52 28.85 -14.69 1.36
N TYR A 53 30.07 -15.13 1.75
CA TYR A 53 30.52 -14.95 3.13
C TYR A 53 30.66 -13.47 3.50
N VAL A 54 29.91 -13.04 4.52
CA VAL A 54 29.97 -11.71 5.10
C VAL A 54 30.65 -11.78 6.47
N PRO A 55 31.87 -11.23 6.63
CA PRO A 55 32.59 -11.29 7.92
C PRO A 55 31.79 -10.60 9.02
N GLU A 56 31.76 -11.22 10.21
CA GLU A 56 31.16 -10.69 11.44
C GLU A 56 29.63 -10.47 11.38
N LEU A 57 28.93 -10.93 10.33
CA LEU A 57 27.49 -10.87 10.26
C LEU A 57 26.87 -11.89 11.22
N ALA A 58 26.22 -11.42 12.28
CA ALA A 58 25.53 -12.27 13.23
C ALA A 58 24.15 -12.73 12.73
N ALA A 59 23.38 -11.81 12.14
CA ALA A 59 22.06 -12.09 11.56
C ALA A 59 21.67 -10.97 10.58
N ALA A 60 20.86 -11.30 9.58
CA ALA A 60 20.22 -10.35 8.69
C ALA A 60 18.72 -10.65 8.61
N ARG A 61 17.91 -9.62 8.46
CA ARG A 61 16.45 -9.72 8.33
C ARG A 61 15.93 -8.66 7.39
N LEU A 62 15.07 -9.08 6.47
CA LEU A 62 14.21 -8.16 5.73
C LEU A 62 13.09 -7.72 6.67
N ALA A 63 13.08 -6.45 7.02
CA ALA A 63 12.19 -5.90 8.05
C ALA A 63 10.87 -5.40 7.46
N ASP A 64 10.94 -4.82 6.26
CA ASP A 64 9.80 -4.15 5.62
C ASP A 64 10.01 -4.04 4.11
N ILE A 65 8.92 -3.82 3.37
CA ILE A 65 8.92 -3.54 1.93
C ILE A 65 8.69 -2.04 1.78
N LEU A 66 9.70 -1.34 1.27
CA LEU A 66 9.64 0.10 1.12
C LEU A 66 8.89 0.51 -0.17
N ILE A 67 9.14 -0.22 -1.25
CA ILE A 67 8.52 -0.03 -2.55
C ILE A 67 8.12 -1.41 -3.05
N PRO A 68 6.80 -1.67 -3.14
CA PRO A 68 6.31 -2.94 -3.67
C PRO A 68 6.73 -3.15 -5.13
N GLY A 69 7.11 -4.38 -5.46
CA GLY A 69 7.30 -4.79 -6.86
C GLY A 69 5.97 -4.96 -7.57
N GLU A 70 5.98 -4.79 -8.88
CA GLU A 70 4.81 -4.90 -9.74
C GLU A 70 5.06 -5.91 -10.84
N ASP A 71 4.01 -6.65 -11.24
CA ASP A 71 4.05 -7.53 -12.38
C ASP A 71 3.84 -6.75 -13.68
N GLU A 72 4.11 -7.38 -14.82
CA GLU A 72 3.86 -6.79 -16.11
C GLU A 72 2.39 -6.42 -16.29
N GLU A 73 2.12 -5.23 -16.83
CA GLU A 73 0.75 -4.76 -17.08
C GLU A 73 0.00 -5.75 -17.98
N SER A 74 -1.18 -6.16 -17.57
CA SER A 74 -2.02 -7.05 -18.37
C SER A 74 -2.62 -6.32 -19.59
N ASP A 75 -2.93 -7.07 -20.65
CA ASP A 75 -3.59 -6.53 -21.86
C ASP A 75 -4.91 -5.81 -21.54
N ASP A 76 -5.66 -6.29 -20.55
CA ASP A 76 -6.92 -5.67 -20.16
C ASP A 76 -6.69 -4.35 -19.39
N ALA A 77 -5.68 -4.28 -18.54
CA ALA A 77 -5.26 -3.05 -17.87
C ALA A 77 -4.76 -2.01 -18.88
N LEU A 78 -3.92 -2.43 -19.83
CA LEU A 78 -3.43 -1.59 -20.92
C LEU A 78 -4.58 -1.03 -21.77
N ARG A 79 -5.58 -1.86 -22.13
CA ARG A 79 -6.77 -1.42 -22.86
C ARG A 79 -7.58 -0.42 -22.03
N ALA A 80 -7.81 -0.70 -20.76
CA ALA A 80 -8.55 0.21 -19.88
C ALA A 80 -7.87 1.58 -19.81
N ARG A 81 -6.56 1.62 -19.58
CA ARG A 81 -5.75 2.83 -19.57
C ARG A 81 -5.78 3.58 -20.92
N TYR A 82 -5.71 2.85 -22.03
CA TYR A 82 -5.83 3.44 -23.37
C TYR A 82 -7.19 4.12 -23.57
N PHE A 83 -8.30 3.43 -23.25
CA PHE A 83 -9.63 4.04 -23.37
C PHE A 83 -9.84 5.22 -22.42
N GLU A 84 -9.27 5.18 -21.22
CA GLU A 84 -9.32 6.31 -20.28
C GLU A 84 -8.55 7.51 -20.83
N SER A 85 -7.39 7.30 -21.48
CA SER A 85 -6.63 8.38 -22.12
C SER A 85 -7.38 9.08 -23.24
N LEU A 86 -8.33 8.39 -23.89
CA LEU A 86 -9.20 8.99 -24.92
C LEU A 86 -10.31 9.86 -24.32
N LYS A 87 -10.77 9.57 -23.10
CA LYS A 87 -11.82 10.33 -22.42
C LYS A 87 -11.29 11.59 -21.74
N SER A 88 -10.04 11.55 -21.30
CA SER A 88 -9.42 12.61 -20.51
C SER A 88 -8.06 12.95 -21.09
N GLN A 89 -7.96 14.11 -21.77
CA GLN A 89 -6.68 14.58 -22.29
C GLN A 89 -5.83 15.19 -21.17
N ALA A 90 -4.70 14.55 -20.88
CA ALA A 90 -3.66 15.12 -20.03
C ALA A 90 -3.06 16.35 -20.73
N PHE A 91 -3.11 17.50 -20.08
CA PHE A 91 -2.57 18.74 -20.63
C PHE A 91 -2.09 19.68 -19.53
N GLY A 92 -0.80 20.02 -19.59
CA GLY A 92 -0.23 21.18 -18.89
C GLY A 92 -0.46 21.25 -17.37
N GLY A 93 -0.55 20.12 -16.67
CA GLY A 93 -0.74 20.08 -15.20
C GLY A 93 -2.20 20.13 -14.76
N ASN A 94 -3.13 19.69 -15.61
CA ASN A 94 -4.49 19.42 -15.17
C ASN A 94 -4.53 18.12 -14.32
N ILE A 95 -5.68 17.82 -13.69
CA ILE A 95 -5.84 16.64 -12.82
C ILE A 95 -5.45 15.35 -13.54
N ALA A 96 -5.86 15.20 -14.81
CA ALA A 96 -5.54 14.03 -15.61
C ALA A 96 -4.04 13.89 -15.90
N ASP A 97 -3.35 14.99 -16.15
CA ASP A 97 -1.89 15.00 -16.37
C ASP A 97 -1.15 14.55 -15.12
N TYR A 98 -1.53 15.05 -13.94
CA TYR A 98 -0.95 14.60 -12.67
C TYR A 98 -1.23 13.12 -12.40
N LYS A 99 -2.50 12.67 -12.56
CA LYS A 99 -2.84 11.26 -12.38
C LYS A 99 -1.98 10.37 -13.27
N ASN A 100 -1.97 10.63 -14.56
CA ASN A 100 -1.21 9.82 -15.54
C ASN A 100 0.30 9.79 -15.24
N LYS A 101 0.88 10.92 -14.85
CA LYS A 101 2.32 10.99 -14.56
C LYS A 101 2.69 10.27 -13.27
N VAL A 102 1.87 10.40 -12.23
CA VAL A 102 2.16 9.82 -10.91
C VAL A 102 1.89 8.32 -10.90
N GLU A 103 0.81 7.87 -11.54
CA GLU A 103 0.45 6.45 -11.63
C GLU A 103 1.41 5.62 -12.50
N LEU A 104 2.27 6.28 -13.30
CA LEU A 104 3.36 5.62 -14.02
C LEU A 104 4.64 5.46 -13.19
N LEU A 105 4.70 6.03 -11.99
CA LEU A 105 5.87 5.87 -11.13
C LEU A 105 5.80 4.52 -10.41
N PRO A 106 6.92 3.79 -10.33
CA PRO A 106 6.96 2.48 -9.69
C PRO A 106 6.46 2.52 -8.25
N GLY A 107 5.67 1.53 -7.85
CA GLY A 107 5.12 1.40 -6.51
C GLY A 107 3.87 2.23 -6.23
N VAL A 108 3.36 2.99 -7.20
CA VAL A 108 2.13 3.80 -7.05
C VAL A 108 0.94 3.03 -7.59
N GLY A 109 -0.09 2.80 -6.76
CA GLY A 109 -1.32 2.12 -7.18
C GLY A 109 -2.36 3.07 -7.77
N ALA A 110 -2.68 4.14 -7.06
CA ALA A 110 -3.62 5.16 -7.53
C ALA A 110 -3.41 6.49 -6.79
N VAL A 111 -3.94 7.57 -7.35
CA VAL A 111 -3.77 8.91 -6.79
C VAL A 111 -5.06 9.74 -6.79
N LYS A 112 -5.18 10.62 -5.79
CA LYS A 112 -6.11 11.75 -5.78
C LYS A 112 -5.35 13.06 -5.89
N VAL A 113 -5.84 13.96 -6.72
CA VAL A 113 -5.27 15.28 -6.92
C VAL A 113 -6.20 16.33 -6.35
N PHE A 114 -5.69 17.14 -5.43
CA PHE A 114 -6.41 18.24 -4.78
C PHE A 114 -5.83 19.57 -5.26
N PRO A 115 -6.48 20.24 -6.23
CA PRO A 115 -6.02 21.53 -6.71
C PRO A 115 -6.29 22.63 -5.67
N VAL A 116 -5.41 23.62 -5.61
CA VAL A 116 -5.57 24.83 -4.79
C VAL A 116 -5.76 24.54 -3.27
N TRP A 117 -5.24 23.41 -2.80
CA TRP A 117 -5.46 22.91 -1.43
C TRP A 117 -4.92 23.86 -0.34
N ASN A 118 -3.91 24.64 -0.67
CA ASN A 118 -3.29 25.64 0.23
C ASN A 118 -3.08 26.98 -0.46
N GLY A 119 -4.06 27.41 -1.28
CA GLY A 119 -4.03 28.66 -2.02
C GLY A 119 -3.56 28.51 -3.47
N GLY A 120 -3.60 29.62 -4.22
CA GLY A 120 -3.30 29.63 -5.66
C GLY A 120 -1.91 29.07 -5.99
N GLY A 121 -1.81 28.27 -7.04
CA GLY A 121 -0.57 27.63 -7.46
C GLY A 121 -0.18 26.39 -6.68
N THR A 122 -0.96 25.94 -5.68
CA THR A 122 -0.66 24.74 -4.91
C THR A 122 -1.48 23.54 -5.36
N VAL A 123 -0.84 22.37 -5.41
CA VAL A 123 -1.46 21.08 -5.70
C VAL A 123 -1.06 20.08 -4.63
N LYS A 124 -2.02 19.34 -4.07
CA LYS A 124 -1.72 18.19 -3.23
C LYS A 124 -2.05 16.90 -3.97
N ILE A 125 -1.13 15.97 -3.94
CA ILE A 125 -1.29 14.62 -4.46
C ILE A 125 -1.27 13.67 -3.29
N VAL A 126 -2.32 12.87 -3.16
CA VAL A 126 -2.40 11.79 -2.17
C VAL A 126 -2.39 10.48 -2.91
N LEU A 127 -1.60 9.51 -2.46
CA LEU A 127 -1.42 8.24 -3.17
C LEU A 127 -1.62 7.03 -2.25
N VAL A 128 -2.04 5.91 -2.84
CA VAL A 128 -1.92 4.55 -2.30
C VAL A 128 -0.76 3.86 -3.01
N ASP A 129 -0.16 2.86 -2.39
CA ASP A 129 0.85 2.03 -3.05
C ASP A 129 0.25 1.04 -4.05
N SER A 130 1.08 0.32 -4.79
CA SER A 130 0.65 -0.66 -5.81
C SER A 130 -0.08 -1.87 -5.22
N GLU A 131 0.04 -2.11 -3.91
CA GLU A 131 -0.72 -3.13 -3.18
C GLU A 131 -2.01 -2.60 -2.55
N TRP A 132 -2.39 -1.36 -2.85
CA TRP A 132 -3.57 -0.65 -2.34
C TRP A 132 -3.50 -0.35 -0.85
N GLY A 133 -2.30 -0.31 -0.30
CA GLY A 133 -1.99 -0.02 1.09
C GLY A 133 -1.59 1.44 1.34
N VAL A 134 -1.19 1.68 2.59
CA VAL A 134 -0.58 2.95 3.00
C VAL A 134 0.87 2.97 2.52
N PRO A 135 1.26 3.92 1.65
CA PRO A 135 2.60 3.94 1.09
C PRO A 135 3.66 4.21 2.16
N SER A 136 4.84 3.66 1.96
CA SER A 136 5.99 3.97 2.79
C SER A 136 6.41 5.45 2.64
N SER A 137 7.09 5.99 3.66
CA SER A 137 7.65 7.34 3.58
C SER A 137 8.68 7.49 2.45
N GLU A 138 9.36 6.40 2.09
CA GLU A 138 10.34 6.41 0.99
C GLU A 138 9.64 6.51 -0.37
N LEU A 139 8.54 5.78 -0.60
CA LEU A 139 7.76 5.90 -1.82
C LEU A 139 7.20 7.33 -1.97
N VAL A 140 6.63 7.90 -0.90
CA VAL A 140 6.13 9.29 -0.91
C VAL A 140 7.24 10.27 -1.27
N LYS A 141 8.44 10.10 -0.69
CA LYS A 141 9.61 10.93 -0.99
C LYS A 141 10.07 10.80 -2.44
N GLN A 142 10.14 9.58 -2.97
CA GLN A 142 10.50 9.37 -4.37
C GLN A 142 9.51 10.03 -5.34
N VAL A 143 8.21 9.89 -5.08
CA VAL A 143 7.18 10.57 -5.88
C VAL A 143 7.29 12.09 -5.77
N GLN A 144 7.55 12.63 -4.56
CA GLN A 144 7.78 14.07 -4.37
C GLN A 144 8.98 14.57 -5.19
N GLU A 145 10.11 13.88 -5.13
CA GLU A 145 11.32 14.26 -5.88
C GLU A 145 11.14 14.13 -7.39
N ALA A 146 10.34 13.18 -7.86
CA ALA A 146 10.04 13.03 -9.29
C ALA A 146 9.09 14.13 -9.80
N ILE A 147 8.08 14.49 -9.01
CA ILE A 147 7.04 15.44 -9.43
C ILE A 147 7.49 16.90 -9.23
N ASP A 148 7.94 17.24 -8.04
CA ASP A 148 8.34 18.61 -7.68
C ASP A 148 9.39 18.55 -6.56
N PRO A 149 10.69 18.48 -6.90
CA PRO A 149 11.76 18.33 -5.93
C PRO A 149 11.73 19.42 -4.85
N VAL A 150 11.84 19.04 -3.58
CA VAL A 150 11.66 19.92 -2.42
C VAL A 150 12.54 21.18 -2.49
N ASN A 151 13.78 21.07 -3.01
CA ASN A 151 14.71 22.18 -3.08
C ASN A 151 14.42 23.16 -4.22
N THR A 152 13.57 22.79 -5.18
CA THR A 152 13.28 23.58 -6.40
C THR A 152 11.78 23.64 -6.68
N GLN A 153 10.94 23.58 -5.64
CA GLN A 153 9.49 23.56 -5.79
C GLN A 153 8.97 24.74 -6.64
N GLY A 154 8.02 24.43 -7.52
CA GLY A 154 7.37 25.39 -8.38
C GLY A 154 8.21 25.91 -9.54
N THR A 155 9.45 25.45 -9.70
CA THR A 155 10.35 25.92 -10.79
C THR A 155 10.20 25.11 -12.08
N GLY A 156 9.49 23.97 -12.04
CA GLY A 156 9.29 23.10 -13.19
C GLY A 156 10.52 22.24 -13.53
N VAL A 157 11.37 21.96 -12.54
CA VAL A 157 12.52 21.02 -12.70
C VAL A 157 12.04 19.58 -12.75
N GLY A 158 11.00 19.24 -11.95
CA GLY A 158 10.36 17.92 -11.97
C GLY A 158 9.28 17.81 -13.07
N LEU A 159 8.36 16.88 -12.90
CA LEU A 159 7.24 16.65 -13.82
C LEU A 159 6.12 17.70 -13.67
N ALA A 160 6.09 18.44 -12.58
CA ALA A 160 5.12 19.50 -12.33
C ALA A 160 5.39 20.72 -13.22
N PRO A 161 4.35 21.40 -13.73
CA PRO A 161 4.51 22.64 -14.47
C PRO A 161 5.10 23.78 -13.61
N ILE A 162 5.75 24.73 -14.28
CA ILE A 162 6.23 25.97 -13.66
C ILE A 162 5.07 26.67 -12.94
N GLY A 163 5.29 27.11 -11.71
CA GLY A 163 4.30 27.81 -10.88
C GLY A 163 3.38 26.88 -10.08
N HIS A 164 3.49 25.55 -10.25
CA HIS A 164 2.78 24.58 -9.42
C HIS A 164 3.68 24.09 -8.28
N VAL A 165 3.37 24.48 -7.06
CA VAL A 165 4.00 23.93 -5.86
C VAL A 165 3.23 22.68 -5.46
N VAL A 166 3.86 21.51 -5.63
CA VAL A 166 3.21 20.22 -5.39
C VAL A 166 3.63 19.64 -4.05
N THR A 167 2.65 19.20 -3.28
CA THR A 167 2.87 18.44 -2.04
C THR A 167 2.36 17.03 -2.23
N VAL A 168 3.22 16.04 -2.05
CA VAL A 168 2.88 14.62 -2.10
C VAL A 168 2.70 14.08 -0.69
N ALA A 169 1.64 13.31 -0.47
CA ALA A 169 1.35 12.64 0.78
C ALA A 169 0.82 11.23 0.54
N GLY A 170 1.05 10.33 1.46
CA GLY A 170 0.38 9.03 1.48
C GLY A 170 -1.02 9.12 2.06
N VAL A 171 -1.90 8.19 1.69
CA VAL A 171 -3.18 8.02 2.38
C VAL A 171 -2.96 7.71 3.86
N THR A 172 -3.94 8.06 4.68
CA THR A 172 -3.96 7.71 6.10
C THR A 172 -4.65 6.36 6.28
N GLY A 173 -4.00 5.43 6.97
CA GLY A 173 -4.62 4.16 7.39
C GLY A 173 -5.59 4.39 8.54
N SER A 174 -6.87 4.21 8.30
CA SER A 174 -7.89 4.24 9.35
C SER A 174 -8.08 2.84 9.92
N LYS A 175 -7.58 2.62 11.14
CA LYS A 175 -7.68 1.33 11.81
C LYS A 175 -9.14 0.99 12.13
N ILE A 176 -9.58 -0.18 11.70
CA ILE A 176 -10.93 -0.70 11.89
C ILE A 176 -10.85 -1.98 12.72
N ASP A 177 -11.24 -1.89 13.96
CA ASP A 177 -11.41 -3.04 14.85
C ASP A 177 -12.81 -3.63 14.65
N VAL A 178 -12.90 -4.95 14.50
CA VAL A 178 -14.15 -5.67 14.24
C VAL A 178 -14.40 -6.68 15.35
N SER A 179 -15.60 -6.70 15.89
CA SER A 179 -16.04 -7.71 16.85
C SER A 179 -17.43 -8.24 16.52
N PHE A 180 -17.66 -9.52 16.77
CA PHE A 180 -18.90 -10.21 16.49
C PHE A 180 -19.03 -11.48 17.35
N ASN A 181 -20.16 -12.16 17.28
CA ASN A 181 -20.37 -13.49 17.82
C ASN A 181 -20.66 -14.45 16.65
N LEU A 182 -19.84 -15.48 16.48
CA LEU A 182 -19.98 -16.47 15.41
C LEU A 182 -20.58 -17.77 15.95
N THR A 183 -21.45 -18.36 15.15
CA THR A 183 -21.91 -19.75 15.30
C THR A 183 -21.17 -20.60 14.27
N PHE A 184 -20.59 -21.71 14.73
CA PHE A 184 -19.78 -22.58 13.90
C PHE A 184 -20.51 -23.89 13.57
N GLU A 185 -20.17 -24.46 12.41
CA GLU A 185 -20.54 -25.81 12.03
C GLU A 185 -19.85 -26.85 12.94
N GLY A 186 -20.44 -28.05 13.05
CA GLY A 186 -19.90 -29.11 13.90
C GLY A 186 -18.46 -29.47 13.53
N GLY A 187 -17.53 -29.27 14.47
CA GLY A 187 -16.09 -29.50 14.29
C GLY A 187 -15.27 -28.23 13.95
N ALA A 188 -15.91 -27.13 13.58
CA ALA A 188 -15.25 -25.84 13.43
C ALA A 188 -15.22 -25.03 14.73
N SER A 189 -14.27 -24.11 14.86
CA SER A 189 -14.10 -23.26 16.04
C SER A 189 -13.44 -21.95 15.63
N TRP A 190 -13.45 -20.94 16.51
CA TRP A 190 -12.73 -19.70 16.27
C TRP A 190 -11.24 -19.94 15.96
N THR A 191 -10.59 -20.85 16.70
CA THR A 191 -9.16 -21.15 16.51
C THR A 191 -8.86 -21.70 15.12
N SER A 192 -9.76 -22.48 14.52
CA SER A 192 -9.57 -23.06 13.19
C SER A 192 -9.98 -22.12 12.04
N THR A 193 -10.83 -21.11 12.30
CA THR A 193 -11.40 -20.25 11.24
C THR A 193 -10.92 -18.81 11.29
N GLN A 194 -10.27 -18.36 12.38
CA GLN A 194 -9.91 -16.96 12.60
C GLN A 194 -9.07 -16.34 11.46
N ASP A 195 -8.15 -17.08 10.88
CA ASP A 195 -7.27 -16.55 9.84
C ASP A 195 -8.04 -16.40 8.52
N ALA A 196 -8.93 -17.34 8.19
CA ALA A 196 -9.83 -17.22 7.04
C ALA A 196 -10.82 -16.05 7.20
N VAL A 197 -11.34 -15.85 8.42
CA VAL A 197 -12.21 -14.69 8.73
C VAL A 197 -11.46 -13.37 8.58
N LYS A 198 -10.24 -13.27 9.12
CA LYS A 198 -9.41 -12.08 8.94
C LYS A 198 -9.11 -11.81 7.47
N ALA A 199 -8.74 -12.84 6.71
CA ALA A 199 -8.48 -12.74 5.27
C ALA A 199 -9.73 -12.28 4.49
N ALA A 200 -10.92 -12.77 4.84
CA ALA A 200 -12.18 -12.36 4.23
C ALA A 200 -12.49 -10.87 4.48
N ILE A 201 -12.25 -10.38 5.70
CA ILE A 201 -12.42 -8.95 6.03
C ILE A 201 -11.35 -8.11 5.34
N GLN A 202 -10.09 -8.55 5.32
CA GLN A 202 -9.00 -7.87 4.60
C GLN A 202 -9.32 -7.76 3.12
N SER A 203 -9.77 -8.82 2.46
CA SER A 203 -10.21 -8.80 1.05
C SER A 203 -11.32 -7.77 0.79
N TYR A 204 -12.22 -7.55 1.74
CA TYR A 204 -13.22 -6.48 1.63
C TYR A 204 -12.57 -5.09 1.72
N PHE A 205 -11.63 -4.89 2.64
CA PHE A 205 -10.92 -3.60 2.77
C PHE A 205 -10.07 -3.31 1.54
N ASP A 206 -9.39 -4.30 0.99
CA ASP A 206 -8.63 -4.17 -0.27
C ASP A 206 -9.55 -3.78 -1.43
N SER A 207 -10.76 -4.37 -1.49
CA SER A 207 -11.76 -4.00 -2.51
C SER A 207 -12.21 -2.54 -2.37
N LEU A 208 -12.31 -2.01 -1.15
CA LEU A 208 -12.60 -0.60 -0.91
C LEU A 208 -11.41 0.29 -1.31
N ALA A 209 -10.19 -0.07 -0.93
CA ALA A 209 -8.99 0.68 -1.26
C ALA A 209 -8.80 0.83 -2.78
N ARG A 210 -9.11 -0.22 -3.56
CA ARG A 210 -9.09 -0.17 -5.04
C ARG A 210 -10.05 0.85 -5.65
N THR A 211 -11.13 1.19 -4.96
CA THR A 211 -12.09 2.21 -5.43
C THR A 211 -11.85 3.59 -4.83
N TRP A 212 -10.82 3.73 -3.98
CA TRP A 212 -10.57 4.96 -3.23
C TRP A 212 -10.36 6.17 -4.12
N ALA A 213 -9.61 6.04 -5.22
CA ALA A 213 -9.29 7.17 -6.10
C ALA A 213 -10.52 7.76 -6.81
N ASP A 214 -11.56 6.94 -7.03
CA ASP A 214 -12.77 7.30 -7.78
C ASP A 214 -13.96 7.67 -6.88
N THR A 215 -13.80 7.53 -5.56
CA THR A 215 -14.85 7.83 -4.59
C THR A 215 -14.45 9.01 -3.71
N GLU A 216 -15.39 9.89 -3.38
CA GLU A 216 -15.13 11.02 -2.48
C GLU A 216 -14.72 10.49 -1.09
N ASN A 217 -15.53 9.62 -0.51
CA ASN A 217 -15.32 9.01 0.80
C ASN A 217 -15.65 7.52 0.76
N LEU A 218 -14.76 6.68 1.31
CA LEU A 218 -15.03 5.26 1.48
C LEU A 218 -15.98 5.05 2.66
N ILE A 219 -16.87 4.07 2.53
CA ILE A 219 -17.78 3.67 3.62
C ILE A 219 -17.55 2.20 3.95
N VAL A 220 -17.06 1.94 5.17
CA VAL A 220 -16.98 0.59 5.71
C VAL A 220 -18.37 0.19 6.23
N ARG A 221 -18.96 -0.84 5.63
CA ARG A 221 -20.33 -1.29 5.93
C ARG A 221 -20.32 -2.55 6.76
N VAL A 222 -21.06 -2.54 7.88
CA VAL A 222 -21.26 -3.71 8.74
C VAL A 222 -21.77 -4.90 7.93
N SER A 223 -22.82 -4.71 7.12
CA SER A 223 -23.42 -5.77 6.33
C SER A 223 -22.46 -6.41 5.32
N GLN A 224 -21.51 -5.67 4.78
CA GLN A 224 -20.51 -6.21 3.87
C GLN A 224 -19.48 -7.07 4.61
N ILE A 225 -19.09 -6.68 5.82
CA ILE A 225 -18.24 -7.50 6.69
C ILE A 225 -18.98 -8.80 7.02
N GLU A 226 -20.23 -8.72 7.46
CA GLU A 226 -21.04 -9.89 7.78
C GLU A 226 -21.16 -10.84 6.58
N THR A 227 -21.44 -10.31 5.38
CA THR A 227 -21.52 -11.11 4.15
C THR A 227 -20.19 -11.83 3.86
N LYS A 228 -19.06 -11.16 4.02
CA LYS A 228 -17.75 -11.78 3.77
C LYS A 228 -17.43 -12.86 4.80
N VAL A 229 -17.76 -12.63 6.07
CA VAL A 229 -17.51 -13.58 7.16
C VAL A 229 -18.43 -14.80 7.05
N LEU A 230 -19.70 -14.62 6.67
CA LEU A 230 -20.64 -15.74 6.43
C LEU A 230 -20.25 -16.64 5.27
N ASN A 231 -19.43 -16.16 4.34
CA ASN A 231 -18.89 -16.99 3.25
C ASN A 231 -17.64 -17.77 3.61
N VAL A 232 -17.18 -17.70 4.87
CA VAL A 232 -16.03 -18.49 5.35
C VAL A 232 -16.51 -19.89 5.74
N ASP A 233 -15.85 -20.91 5.23
CA ASP A 233 -16.17 -22.30 5.54
C ASP A 233 -16.14 -22.56 7.04
N GLY A 234 -17.18 -23.24 7.54
CA GLY A 234 -17.32 -23.54 8.97
C GLY A 234 -18.02 -22.44 9.79
N VAL A 235 -18.39 -21.30 9.20
CA VAL A 235 -19.23 -20.27 9.82
C VAL A 235 -20.68 -20.44 9.37
N ILE A 236 -21.61 -20.61 10.32
CA ILE A 236 -23.05 -20.75 10.04
C ILE A 236 -23.79 -19.42 10.21
N ASP A 237 -23.45 -18.67 11.27
CA ASP A 237 -24.16 -17.44 11.59
C ASP A 237 -23.22 -16.41 12.27
N ILE A 238 -23.59 -15.15 12.12
CA ILE A 238 -22.90 -14.00 12.68
C ILE A 238 -23.90 -13.05 13.33
N THR A 239 -23.63 -12.64 14.56
CA THR A 239 -24.48 -11.72 15.30
C THR A 239 -23.65 -10.69 16.08
N GLY A 240 -24.29 -9.59 16.44
CA GLY A 240 -23.68 -8.56 17.30
C GLY A 240 -22.46 -7.86 16.70
N THR A 241 -22.36 -7.81 15.38
CA THR A 241 -21.22 -7.19 14.69
C THR A 241 -21.07 -5.71 15.05
N LYS A 242 -19.86 -5.34 15.43
CA LYS A 242 -19.47 -3.95 15.74
C LYS A 242 -18.19 -3.59 15.02
N ILE A 243 -18.15 -2.34 14.56
CA ILE A 243 -16.97 -1.70 13.99
C ILE A 243 -16.53 -0.59 14.94
N ASN A 244 -15.30 -0.63 15.44
CA ASN A 244 -14.79 0.32 16.44
C ASN A 244 -15.77 0.50 17.61
N GLN A 245 -16.34 -0.62 18.10
CA GLN A 245 -17.36 -0.70 19.17
C GLN A 245 -18.75 -0.15 18.80
N GLY A 246 -18.93 0.43 17.63
CA GLY A 246 -20.22 0.93 17.12
C GLY A 246 -20.91 -0.10 16.21
N THR A 247 -22.24 0.04 16.05
CA THR A 247 -23.06 -0.80 15.16
C THR A 247 -23.37 -0.11 13.82
N ALA A 248 -22.92 1.13 13.64
CA ALA A 248 -23.14 1.92 12.43
C ALA A 248 -21.98 1.75 11.43
N ASN A 249 -22.28 1.97 10.15
CA ASN A 249 -21.25 2.08 9.12
C ASN A 249 -20.31 3.25 9.42
N ILE A 250 -19.03 3.12 9.03
CA ILE A 250 -18.02 4.17 9.21
C ILE A 250 -17.73 4.80 7.86
N SER A 251 -17.91 6.12 7.75
CA SER A 251 -17.43 6.92 6.63
C SER A 251 -16.00 7.38 6.90
N LEU A 252 -15.09 7.09 6.00
CA LEU A 252 -13.69 7.53 6.08
C LEU A 252 -13.53 8.86 5.35
N GLY A 253 -12.54 9.64 5.78
CA GLY A 253 -12.19 10.87 5.06
C GLY A 253 -11.65 10.58 3.66
N GLY A 254 -11.72 11.56 2.76
CA GLY A 254 -11.30 11.40 1.36
C GLY A 254 -9.83 11.04 1.15
N GLU A 255 -8.99 11.22 2.18
CA GLU A 255 -7.57 10.87 2.19
C GLU A 255 -7.26 9.63 3.05
N ALA A 256 -8.26 8.80 3.36
CA ALA A 256 -8.10 7.64 4.22
C ALA A 256 -8.59 6.34 3.58
N ILE A 257 -7.91 5.24 3.90
CA ILE A 257 -8.30 3.87 3.55
C ILE A 257 -8.49 3.04 4.83
N PRO A 258 -9.34 1.99 4.82
CA PRO A 258 -9.48 1.11 5.97
C PRO A 258 -8.25 0.21 6.10
N VAL A 259 -7.78 0.04 7.32
CA VAL A 259 -6.74 -0.92 7.69
C VAL A 259 -7.30 -1.86 8.76
N LEU A 260 -7.10 -3.15 8.60
CA LEU A 260 -7.60 -4.13 9.54
C LEU A 260 -6.92 -3.99 10.91
N GLY A 261 -7.74 -3.82 11.92
CA GLY A 261 -7.31 -3.79 13.31
C GLY A 261 -7.49 -5.14 14.01
N ALA A 262 -7.91 -5.10 15.26
CA ALA A 262 -8.24 -6.30 15.99
C ALA A 262 -9.53 -6.93 15.48
N VAL A 263 -9.52 -8.27 15.28
CA VAL A 263 -10.71 -9.05 14.98
C VAL A 263 -10.97 -9.99 16.14
N THR A 264 -12.13 -9.87 16.79
CA THR A 264 -12.47 -10.61 17.99
C THR A 264 -13.81 -11.30 17.87
N ASN A 265 -13.86 -12.55 18.32
CA ASN A 265 -15.10 -13.30 18.53
C ASN A 265 -15.45 -13.24 20.01
N GLY A 266 -16.66 -12.80 20.34
CA GLY A 266 -17.13 -12.59 21.71
C GLY A 266 -17.62 -13.86 22.43
N ASN A 267 -17.56 -15.03 21.79
CA ASN A 267 -17.95 -16.31 22.37
C ASN A 267 -16.75 -17.03 22.97
#